data_52e58279007b74aebd5dac566e5e6878
#
_entry.id   52e58279007b74aebd5dac566e5e6878
#
_cell.length_a   1.000
_cell.length_b   1.000
_cell.length_c   1.000
_cell.angle_alpha   90.00
_cell.angle_beta   90.00
_cell.angle_gamma   90.00
#
_symmetry.space_group_name_H-M   'P 1'
#
loop_
_entity.id
_entity.type
_entity.pdbx_description
1 polymer ?
#
loop_
_entity_poly.entity_id
_entity_poly.type
_entity_poly.pdbx_seq_one_letter_code
_entity_poly.pdbx_strand_id
1 'polypeptide(L)'
;MLKQLLAGAAALAIAGTASAATYAIQAGRLIVDAAQPARGASTVIVDNGRISRIENGFTSPAGAIVVDERSKTVMPGMTDVHVHLTGTSGEPWYQDFTIKRSVPYKTTVGLTHALEMARAGFTTVRDLGGDTAGVIAVRDAVAEDRFPGPRIKVSGDPLSIVGGHADEATGLPPELAEAVNEAHLNPAVCTGVEECQKVVRELAARGVDVIKIMATGGVLDPGAMGLEQHFTDAEMKGIVDMAHAMHLKVAAHAHGARGILAATNAGVDSIEHGTFLDPAGAQAMKAHGTYYSATLMAFSGVKGLLGTGKLTPEMEAKANQTFEVWGHGLNLAYRNGVKIALGTDSAVAPHTEAGKELELMVTKGGMTPRDALIAATKGGPDLMGLSNETGTLDPGKSADLIAVEGDPLVDPTAVQRVDFVMVEGKPIPMKD
;
A
#
# COMPACT_ATOMS: atom_id res chain seq x y z
N MET A 1 6.30 -15.65 70.89
CA MET A 1 4.89 -15.28 71.05
C MET A 1 4.66 -13.99 70.28
N LEU A 2 4.01 -13.99 69.24
CA LEU A 2 2.88 -13.16 68.78
C LEU A 2 2.69 -13.37 67.28
N LYS A 3 1.70 -14.17 66.93
CA LYS A 3 1.21 -14.31 65.55
C LYS A 3 0.27 -13.10 65.31
N GLN A 4 0.59 -12.24 64.38
CA GLN A 4 -0.37 -11.29 63.79
C GLN A 4 -0.76 -11.75 62.42
N LEU A 5 -2.01 -12.12 62.25
CA LEU A 5 -2.70 -12.37 61.02
C LEU A 5 -2.89 -11.02 60.30
N LEU A 6 -2.32 -10.87 59.11
CA LEU A 6 -2.66 -9.84 58.16
C LEU A 6 -3.70 -10.43 57.18
N ALA A 7 -4.97 -10.08 57.36
CA ALA A 7 -6.01 -10.31 56.38
C ALA A 7 -5.90 -9.24 55.28
N GLY A 8 -5.28 -9.60 54.14
CA GLY A 8 -5.27 -8.76 52.94
C GLY A 8 -6.59 -8.88 52.20
N ALA A 9 -7.41 -7.84 52.22
CA ALA A 9 -8.57 -7.72 51.35
C ALA A 9 -8.09 -7.49 49.91
N ALA A 10 -8.23 -8.51 49.07
CA ALA A 10 -8.04 -8.37 47.62
C ALA A 10 -9.25 -7.60 47.08
N ALA A 11 -9.08 -6.32 46.80
CA ALA A 11 -10.02 -5.56 46.00
C ALA A 11 -9.89 -6.04 44.53
N LEU A 12 -10.86 -6.83 44.06
CA LEU A 12 -11.04 -7.09 42.66
C LEU A 12 -11.43 -5.74 41.99
N ALA A 13 -10.48 -5.08 41.36
CA ALA A 13 -10.78 -4.03 40.40
C ALA A 13 -11.45 -4.69 39.20
N ILE A 14 -12.77 -4.62 39.14
CA ILE A 14 -13.53 -4.90 37.91
C ILE A 14 -13.13 -3.73 36.97
N ALA A 15 -12.14 -3.95 36.12
CA ALA A 15 -11.91 -3.10 34.97
C ALA A 15 -13.16 -3.25 34.09
N GLY A 16 -14.09 -2.33 34.22
CA GLY A 16 -15.19 -2.20 33.27
C GLY A 16 -14.59 -2.00 31.90
N THR A 17 -14.71 -3.00 31.03
CA THR A 17 -14.46 -2.82 29.60
C THR A 17 -15.41 -1.72 29.16
N ALA A 18 -14.87 -0.52 28.86
CA ALA A 18 -15.66 0.49 28.18
C ALA A 18 -16.21 -0.18 26.91
N SER A 19 -17.53 -0.34 26.83
CA SER A 19 -18.17 -0.83 25.62
C SER A 19 -17.77 0.11 24.50
N ALA A 20 -17.17 -0.43 23.44
CA ALA A 20 -16.88 0.38 22.26
C ALA A 20 -18.20 1.01 21.77
N ALA A 21 -18.12 2.25 21.29
CA ALA A 21 -19.31 2.98 20.85
C ALA A 21 -19.98 2.24 19.68
N THR A 22 -21.30 2.16 19.72
CA THR A 22 -22.11 1.71 18.58
C THR A 22 -22.31 2.91 17.65
N TYR A 23 -22.05 2.74 16.35
CA TYR A 23 -22.33 3.75 15.33
C TYR A 23 -23.47 3.30 14.41
N ALA A 24 -24.26 4.28 13.95
CA ALA A 24 -25.29 4.12 12.91
C ALA A 24 -24.94 5.07 11.75
N ILE A 25 -24.31 4.51 10.70
CA ILE A 25 -23.90 5.29 9.53
C ILE A 25 -25.06 5.29 8.54
N GLN A 26 -25.71 6.44 8.38
CA GLN A 26 -26.89 6.60 7.48
C GLN A 26 -26.41 7.01 6.09
N ALA A 27 -26.52 6.11 5.12
CA ALA A 27 -26.08 6.29 3.74
C ALA A 27 -27.24 6.55 2.80
N GLY A 28 -27.17 7.61 1.98
CA GLY A 28 -28.15 7.83 0.89
C GLY A 28 -28.05 6.76 -0.19
N ARG A 29 -26.84 6.32 -0.46
CA ARG A 29 -26.47 5.19 -1.32
C ARG A 29 -25.44 4.34 -0.62
N LEU A 30 -25.56 3.01 -0.70
CA LEU A 30 -24.63 2.09 -0.07
C LEU A 30 -24.07 1.09 -1.07
N ILE A 31 -22.74 1.05 -1.21
CA ILE A 31 -22.01 0.01 -1.91
C ILE A 31 -21.47 -0.95 -0.85
N VAL A 32 -22.09 -2.12 -0.71
CA VAL A 32 -21.62 -3.18 0.21
C VAL A 32 -20.42 -3.91 -0.38
N ASP A 33 -20.51 -4.23 -1.66
CA ASP A 33 -19.48 -4.88 -2.48
C ASP A 33 -19.50 -4.21 -3.87
N ALA A 34 -18.35 -3.72 -4.34
CA ALA A 34 -18.24 -3.06 -5.65
C ALA A 34 -18.63 -3.99 -6.81
N ALA A 35 -18.54 -5.31 -6.65
CA ALA A 35 -18.96 -6.30 -7.64
C ALA A 35 -20.49 -6.50 -7.70
N GLN A 36 -21.25 -5.97 -6.73
CA GLN A 36 -22.70 -6.10 -6.63
C GLN A 36 -23.41 -4.77 -6.93
N PRO A 37 -24.72 -4.79 -7.22
CA PRO A 37 -25.51 -3.57 -7.31
C PRO A 37 -25.49 -2.80 -5.99
N ALA A 38 -25.37 -1.47 -6.07
CA ALA A 38 -25.48 -0.62 -4.89
C ALA A 38 -26.91 -0.61 -4.35
N ARG A 39 -27.07 -0.44 -3.04
CA ARG A 39 -28.35 -0.27 -2.35
C ARG A 39 -28.71 1.22 -2.29
N GLY A 40 -29.98 1.52 -2.15
CA GLY A 40 -30.48 2.87 -1.81
C GLY A 40 -30.25 3.23 -0.35
N ALA A 41 -31.11 4.10 0.18
CA ALA A 41 -31.08 4.51 1.59
C ALA A 41 -30.93 3.30 2.53
N SER A 42 -29.88 3.34 3.33
CA SER A 42 -29.46 2.24 4.20
C SER A 42 -28.78 2.78 5.46
N THR A 43 -28.74 1.98 6.53
CA THR A 43 -27.94 2.27 7.72
C THR A 43 -27.00 1.12 8.00
N VAL A 44 -25.70 1.39 8.09
CA VAL A 44 -24.69 0.42 8.52
C VAL A 44 -24.52 0.56 10.03
N ILE A 45 -24.80 -0.52 10.76
CA ILE A 45 -24.61 -0.56 12.22
C ILE A 45 -23.26 -1.18 12.51
N VAL A 46 -22.44 -0.42 13.25
CA VAL A 46 -21.10 -0.81 13.68
C VAL A 46 -21.09 -1.00 15.19
N ASP A 47 -20.68 -2.18 15.63
CA ASP A 47 -20.52 -2.54 17.04
C ASP A 47 -19.13 -3.11 17.27
N ASN A 48 -18.44 -2.66 18.29
CA ASN A 48 -17.11 -3.17 18.66
C ASN A 48 -16.12 -3.20 17.48
N GLY A 49 -16.12 -2.15 16.65
CA GLY A 49 -15.22 -2.02 15.51
C GLY A 49 -15.58 -2.85 14.28
N ARG A 50 -16.71 -3.61 14.34
CA ARG A 50 -17.14 -4.48 13.25
C ARG A 50 -18.53 -4.10 12.74
N ILE A 51 -18.77 -4.40 11.48
CA ILE A 51 -20.11 -4.27 10.89
C ILE A 51 -20.99 -5.34 11.50
N SER A 52 -21.97 -4.90 12.29
CA SER A 52 -22.92 -5.79 12.95
C SER A 52 -24.03 -6.23 11.99
N ARG A 53 -24.64 -5.27 11.30
CA ARG A 53 -25.71 -5.49 10.32
C ARG A 53 -25.93 -4.27 9.43
N ILE A 54 -26.70 -4.46 8.37
CA ILE A 54 -27.12 -3.38 7.47
C ILE A 54 -28.67 -3.38 7.44
N GLU A 55 -29.25 -2.22 7.73
CA GLU A 55 -30.69 -1.99 7.74
C GLU A 55 -31.12 -1.17 6.53
N ASN A 56 -32.36 -1.39 6.04
CA ASN A 56 -32.96 -0.57 4.99
C ASN A 56 -33.47 0.74 5.59
N GLY A 57 -33.29 1.85 4.87
CA GLY A 57 -33.71 3.18 5.32
C GLY A 57 -32.76 3.76 6.38
N PHE A 58 -33.17 4.88 6.98
CA PHE A 58 -32.42 5.59 7.98
C PHE A 58 -32.92 5.20 9.38
N THR A 59 -32.11 4.46 10.09
CA THR A 59 -32.42 3.98 11.43
C THR A 59 -31.44 4.58 12.45
N SER A 60 -31.89 4.69 13.69
CA SER A 60 -31.10 5.21 14.81
C SER A 60 -31.36 4.35 16.05
N PRO A 61 -30.64 3.22 16.20
CA PRO A 61 -30.76 2.38 17.40
C PRO A 61 -30.45 3.19 18.66
N ALA A 62 -31.15 2.87 19.75
CA ALA A 62 -30.96 3.56 21.02
C ALA A 62 -29.49 3.47 21.49
N GLY A 63 -28.90 4.60 21.84
CA GLY A 63 -27.51 4.68 22.31
C GLY A 63 -26.46 4.69 21.20
N ALA A 64 -26.83 4.55 19.93
CA ALA A 64 -25.89 4.66 18.82
C ALA A 64 -25.54 6.14 18.50
N ILE A 65 -24.27 6.35 18.15
CA ILE A 65 -23.80 7.60 17.57
C ILE A 65 -24.20 7.61 16.09
N VAL A 66 -25.03 8.56 15.70
CA VAL A 66 -25.48 8.69 14.31
C VAL A 66 -24.47 9.49 13.52
N VAL A 67 -24.02 8.90 12.39
CA VAL A 67 -23.22 9.58 11.37
C VAL A 67 -24.12 9.81 10.16
N ASP A 68 -24.36 11.08 9.81
CA ASP A 68 -25.32 11.47 8.79
C ASP A 68 -24.66 11.64 7.42
N GLU A 69 -24.65 10.56 6.63
CA GLU A 69 -24.16 10.53 5.25
C GLU A 69 -25.30 10.31 4.25
N ARG A 70 -26.50 10.80 4.58
CA ARG A 70 -27.71 10.60 3.74
C ARG A 70 -27.65 11.25 2.37
N SER A 71 -26.77 12.19 2.14
CA SER A 71 -26.53 12.81 0.82
C SER A 71 -25.37 12.17 0.06
N LYS A 72 -24.68 11.19 0.62
CA LYS A 72 -23.42 10.61 0.13
C LYS A 72 -23.57 9.14 -0.26
N THR A 73 -22.53 8.64 -0.93
CA THR A 73 -22.33 7.20 -1.14
C THR A 73 -21.37 6.66 -0.07
N VAL A 74 -21.85 5.73 0.76
CA VAL A 74 -21.01 4.97 1.68
C VAL A 74 -20.54 3.70 0.99
N MET A 75 -19.26 3.36 1.15
CA MET A 75 -18.62 2.22 0.49
C MET A 75 -17.50 1.64 1.37
N PRO A 76 -16.99 0.42 1.05
CA PRO A 76 -15.78 -0.09 1.69
C PRO A 76 -14.62 0.90 1.53
N GLY A 77 -13.80 1.03 2.55
CA GLY A 77 -12.56 1.76 2.46
C GLY A 77 -11.65 1.19 1.38
N MET A 78 -10.89 2.04 0.72
CA MET A 78 -9.94 1.64 -0.32
C MET A 78 -8.68 1.03 0.28
N THR A 79 -8.02 0.21 -0.51
CA THR A 79 -6.72 -0.40 -0.21
C THR A 79 -5.70 0.04 -1.23
N ASP A 80 -4.56 0.54 -0.77
CA ASP A 80 -3.40 0.85 -1.59
C ASP A 80 -2.28 -0.17 -1.32
N VAL A 81 -1.92 -0.95 -2.33
CA VAL A 81 -0.92 -2.02 -2.17
C VAL A 81 0.51 -1.57 -2.41
N HIS A 82 0.73 -0.29 -2.72
CA HIS A 82 2.07 0.24 -2.98
C HIS A 82 2.19 1.70 -2.56
N VAL A 83 2.68 1.93 -1.35
CA VAL A 83 3.01 3.26 -0.83
C VAL A 83 4.43 3.27 -0.23
N HIS A 84 4.96 4.47 0.01
CA HIS A 84 6.19 4.73 0.76
C HIS A 84 5.92 5.81 1.80
N LEU A 85 5.43 5.40 2.97
CA LEU A 85 4.96 6.34 4.00
C LEU A 85 6.08 7.26 4.52
N THR A 86 7.30 6.76 4.59
CA THR A 86 8.45 7.54 5.06
C THR A 86 9.11 8.40 3.99
N GLY A 87 8.69 8.27 2.71
CA GLY A 87 9.16 9.08 1.57
C GLY A 87 8.38 10.38 1.41
N THR A 88 8.98 11.37 0.77
CA THR A 88 8.38 12.69 0.52
C THR A 88 8.43 13.03 -0.96
N SER A 89 7.30 13.44 -1.55
CA SER A 89 7.21 13.79 -2.96
C SER A 89 7.96 15.09 -3.31
N GLY A 90 8.42 15.18 -4.56
CA GLY A 90 9.04 16.40 -5.10
C GLY A 90 10.54 16.53 -4.89
N GLU A 91 11.17 15.59 -4.22
CA GLU A 91 12.64 15.47 -4.12
C GLU A 91 13.11 14.15 -4.75
N PRO A 92 14.32 14.08 -5.31
CA PRO A 92 14.90 12.81 -5.73
C PRO A 92 15.06 11.91 -4.51
N TRP A 93 14.42 10.73 -4.54
CA TRP A 93 14.31 9.84 -3.38
C TRP A 93 15.66 9.46 -2.75
N TYR A 94 16.69 9.19 -3.58
CA TYR A 94 18.03 8.81 -3.11
C TYR A 94 18.70 9.90 -2.26
N GLN A 95 18.47 11.20 -2.58
CA GLN A 95 18.98 12.29 -1.77
C GLN A 95 18.25 12.45 -0.45
N ASP A 96 16.94 12.24 -0.47
CA ASP A 96 16.11 12.37 0.73
C ASP A 96 16.38 11.23 1.71
N PHE A 97 16.44 10.00 1.21
CA PHE A 97 16.68 8.81 2.03
C PHE A 97 18.10 8.74 2.60
N THR A 98 19.11 8.97 1.77
CA THR A 98 20.51 8.70 2.12
C THR A 98 21.20 9.88 2.77
N ILE A 99 20.95 11.10 2.29
CA ILE A 99 21.80 12.26 2.63
C ILE A 99 21.10 13.27 3.54
N LYS A 100 19.81 13.58 3.30
CA LYS A 100 19.16 14.74 3.90
C LYS A 100 18.44 14.47 5.22
N ARG A 101 17.92 13.27 5.45
CA ARG A 101 16.97 12.99 6.51
C ARG A 101 17.36 11.81 7.38
N SER A 102 17.26 11.99 8.70
CA SER A 102 17.46 10.89 9.65
C SER A 102 16.24 9.97 9.71
N VAL A 103 16.43 8.71 10.09
CA VAL A 103 15.36 7.73 10.29
C VAL A 103 14.27 8.25 11.25
N PRO A 104 14.58 8.84 12.43
CA PRO A 104 13.55 9.42 13.30
C PRO A 104 12.70 10.51 12.62
N TYR A 105 13.32 11.35 11.79
CA TYR A 105 12.57 12.37 11.04
C TYR A 105 11.62 11.70 10.02
N LYS A 106 12.12 10.77 9.21
CA LYS A 106 11.33 10.04 8.22
C LYS A 106 10.16 9.28 8.87
N THR A 107 10.40 8.62 10.02
CA THR A 107 9.36 7.96 10.83
C THR A 107 8.28 8.94 11.28
N THR A 108 8.66 10.13 11.76
CA THR A 108 7.70 11.16 12.19
C THR A 108 6.85 11.65 11.02
N VAL A 109 7.47 11.89 9.87
CA VAL A 109 6.76 12.28 8.62
C VAL A 109 5.85 11.15 8.16
N GLY A 110 6.28 9.90 8.30
CA GLY A 110 5.50 8.71 7.96
C GLY A 110 4.16 8.61 8.70
N LEU A 111 4.10 9.04 9.96
CA LEU A 111 2.82 9.14 10.70
C LEU A 111 1.87 10.15 10.06
N THR A 112 2.40 11.30 9.60
CA THR A 112 1.59 12.31 8.89
C THR A 112 1.03 11.76 7.59
N HIS A 113 1.88 11.09 6.79
CA HIS A 113 1.47 10.48 5.53
C HIS A 113 0.46 9.34 5.74
N ALA A 114 0.61 8.53 6.80
CA ALA A 114 -0.38 7.53 7.16
C ALA A 114 -1.76 8.15 7.41
N LEU A 115 -1.82 9.27 8.15
CA LEU A 115 -3.07 10.01 8.35
C LEU A 115 -3.61 10.62 7.05
N GLU A 116 -2.74 11.14 6.18
CA GLU A 116 -3.13 11.66 4.87
C GLU A 116 -3.73 10.56 3.99
N MET A 117 -3.14 9.35 3.95
CA MET A 117 -3.70 8.21 3.24
C MET A 117 -5.08 7.81 3.80
N ALA A 118 -5.23 7.76 5.13
CA ALA A 118 -6.54 7.48 5.73
C ALA A 118 -7.58 8.54 5.33
N ARG A 119 -7.24 9.84 5.38
CA ARG A 119 -8.12 10.94 4.96
C ARG A 119 -8.47 10.91 3.48
N ALA A 120 -7.58 10.39 2.65
CA ALA A 120 -7.84 10.15 1.23
C ALA A 120 -8.73 8.91 0.97
N GLY A 121 -9.21 8.25 2.04
CA GLY A 121 -10.13 7.11 1.95
C GLY A 121 -9.47 5.74 1.88
N PHE A 122 -8.14 5.67 2.07
CA PHE A 122 -7.42 4.40 2.13
C PHE A 122 -7.38 3.88 3.56
N THR A 123 -8.20 2.86 3.85
CA THR A 123 -8.30 2.25 5.18
C THR A 123 -7.27 1.14 5.42
N THR A 124 -6.62 0.69 4.36
CA THR A 124 -5.53 -0.28 4.40
C THR A 124 -4.46 0.13 3.39
N VAL A 125 -3.18 0.07 3.80
CA VAL A 125 -2.04 0.35 2.92
C VAL A 125 -0.95 -0.70 3.08
N ARG A 126 -0.19 -0.94 2.00
CA ARG A 126 1.03 -1.75 2.01
C ARG A 126 2.21 -0.87 1.64
N ASP A 127 3.08 -0.60 2.61
CA ASP A 127 4.34 0.12 2.41
C ASP A 127 5.39 -0.84 1.85
N LEU A 128 5.92 -0.51 0.68
CA LEU A 128 6.85 -1.35 -0.08
C LEU A 128 8.28 -0.79 -0.13
N GLY A 129 8.66 0.00 0.85
CA GLY A 129 10.06 0.40 0.98
C GLY A 129 10.31 1.59 1.89
N GLY A 130 11.28 1.41 2.76
CA GLY A 130 11.77 2.38 3.71
C GLY A 130 12.67 1.71 4.73
N ASP A 131 13.37 2.48 5.56
CA ASP A 131 14.13 1.91 6.68
C ASP A 131 13.24 0.99 7.52
N THR A 132 13.66 -0.26 7.68
CA THR A 132 12.84 -1.30 8.32
C THR A 132 12.36 -0.90 9.71
N ALA A 133 13.23 -0.31 10.54
CA ALA A 133 12.83 0.10 11.89
C ALA A 133 11.84 1.28 11.86
N GLY A 134 12.04 2.21 10.91
CA GLY A 134 11.19 3.38 10.73
C GLY A 134 9.77 3.02 10.32
N VAL A 135 9.61 2.21 9.26
CA VAL A 135 8.27 1.83 8.77
C VAL A 135 7.53 0.90 9.74
N ILE A 136 8.25 0.01 10.44
CA ILE A 136 7.67 -0.81 11.52
C ILE A 136 7.16 0.08 12.64
N ALA A 137 7.91 1.10 13.05
CA ALA A 137 7.47 2.03 14.10
C ALA A 137 6.22 2.81 13.69
N VAL A 138 6.08 3.22 12.42
CA VAL A 138 4.86 3.85 11.90
C VAL A 138 3.68 2.88 11.98
N ARG A 139 3.84 1.64 11.47
CA ARG A 139 2.81 0.59 11.54
C ARG A 139 2.34 0.35 12.97
N ASP A 140 3.28 0.10 13.86
CA ASP A 140 2.97 -0.29 15.23
C ASP A 140 2.34 0.86 16.03
N ALA A 141 2.79 2.12 15.81
CA ALA A 141 2.17 3.29 16.43
C ALA A 141 0.70 3.47 16.01
N VAL A 142 0.36 3.18 14.76
CA VAL A 142 -1.03 3.22 14.29
C VAL A 142 -1.81 2.01 14.83
N ALA A 143 -1.24 0.80 14.78
CA ALA A 143 -1.89 -0.42 15.25
C ALA A 143 -2.17 -0.40 16.77
N GLU A 144 -1.33 0.29 17.54
CA GLU A 144 -1.51 0.50 19.00
C GLU A 144 -2.39 1.70 19.35
N ASP A 145 -3.05 2.33 18.39
CA ASP A 145 -3.87 3.56 18.59
C ASP A 145 -3.09 4.76 19.16
N ARG A 146 -1.77 4.81 18.97
CA ARG A 146 -0.97 5.97 19.35
C ARG A 146 -1.12 7.13 18.37
N PHE A 147 -1.48 6.80 17.12
CA PHE A 147 -1.70 7.77 16.06
C PHE A 147 -2.82 7.27 15.12
N PRO A 148 -3.72 8.16 14.65
CA PRO A 148 -4.77 7.75 13.72
C PRO A 148 -4.19 7.46 12.33
N GLY A 149 -4.63 6.39 11.70
CA GLY A 149 -4.17 6.00 10.37
C GLY A 149 -4.89 4.77 9.84
N PRO A 150 -4.45 4.25 8.68
CA PRO A 150 -4.99 3.04 8.08
C PRO A 150 -4.37 1.79 8.73
N ARG A 151 -4.90 0.61 8.43
CA ARG A 151 -4.18 -0.66 8.64
C ARG A 151 -2.94 -0.68 7.74
N ILE A 152 -1.76 -0.89 8.30
CA ILE A 152 -0.48 -0.83 7.57
C ILE A 152 0.16 -2.21 7.51
N LYS A 153 0.67 -2.60 6.33
CA LYS A 153 1.56 -3.72 6.09
C LYS A 153 2.88 -3.18 5.55
N VAL A 154 4.02 -3.70 6.00
CA VAL A 154 5.33 -3.14 5.66
C VAL A 154 6.31 -4.19 5.14
N SER A 155 7.14 -3.79 4.16
CA SER A 155 8.24 -4.62 3.65
C SER A 155 9.58 -4.33 4.34
N GLY A 156 9.75 -3.16 4.92
CA GLY A 156 11.08 -2.69 5.32
C GLY A 156 11.96 -2.37 4.11
N ASP A 157 13.27 -2.56 4.28
CA ASP A 157 14.26 -2.32 3.24
C ASP A 157 14.06 -3.28 2.04
N PRO A 158 13.89 -2.76 0.81
CA PRO A 158 13.68 -3.61 -0.35
C PRO A 158 14.98 -4.30 -0.79
N LEU A 159 14.90 -5.58 -1.18
CA LEU A 159 16.04 -6.32 -1.68
C LEU A 159 16.48 -5.79 -3.04
N SER A 160 17.76 -5.52 -3.20
CA SER A 160 18.39 -5.03 -4.42
C SER A 160 19.72 -5.75 -4.69
N ILE A 161 20.18 -5.66 -5.93
CA ILE A 161 21.56 -6.02 -6.29
C ILE A 161 22.48 -4.84 -6.02
N VAL A 162 23.79 -5.07 -5.97
CA VAL A 162 24.79 -4.00 -5.99
C VAL A 162 24.63 -3.15 -7.26
N GLY A 163 24.50 -1.83 -7.10
CA GLY A 163 24.21 -0.90 -8.18
C GLY A 163 22.76 -0.91 -8.68
N GLY A 164 21.86 -1.62 -8.00
CA GLY A 164 20.44 -1.75 -8.37
C GLY A 164 19.56 -0.62 -7.84
N HIS A 165 18.25 -0.73 -8.11
CA HIS A 165 17.25 0.31 -7.86
C HIS A 165 17.08 0.71 -6.38
N ALA A 166 17.36 -0.15 -5.44
CA ALA A 166 17.32 0.21 -4.01
C ALA A 166 18.71 0.12 -3.36
N ASP A 167 19.78 0.20 -4.15
CA ASP A 167 21.11 0.40 -3.60
C ASP A 167 21.37 1.89 -3.41
N GLU A 168 21.30 2.36 -2.17
CA GLU A 168 21.46 3.77 -1.81
C GLU A 168 22.88 4.31 -2.11
N ALA A 169 23.86 3.43 -2.35
CA ALA A 169 25.21 3.81 -2.78
C ALA A 169 25.30 4.11 -4.29
N THR A 170 24.30 3.74 -5.08
CA THR A 170 24.31 3.91 -6.54
C THR A 170 24.40 5.38 -6.94
N GLY A 171 25.39 5.70 -7.79
CA GLY A 171 25.59 7.05 -8.29
C GLY A 171 26.32 8.00 -7.34
N LEU A 172 26.72 7.53 -6.15
CA LEU A 172 27.56 8.30 -5.23
C LEU A 172 29.05 8.20 -5.62
N PRO A 173 29.86 9.23 -5.31
CA PRO A 173 31.30 9.11 -5.36
C PRO A 173 31.80 7.94 -4.51
N PRO A 174 32.91 7.25 -4.89
CA PRO A 174 33.36 6.03 -4.21
C PRO A 174 33.49 6.16 -2.68
N GLU A 175 34.00 7.29 -2.20
CA GLU A 175 34.22 7.54 -0.77
C GLU A 175 32.89 7.65 0.00
N LEU A 176 31.83 8.20 -0.63
CA LEU A 176 30.51 8.27 -0.03
C LEU A 176 29.79 6.93 -0.14
N ALA A 177 29.95 6.20 -1.23
CA ALA A 177 29.41 4.85 -1.39
C ALA A 177 29.97 3.90 -0.33
N GLU A 178 31.28 3.95 -0.04
CA GLU A 178 31.93 3.20 1.01
C GLU A 178 31.35 3.57 2.38
N ALA A 179 31.20 4.86 2.67
CA ALA A 179 30.62 5.33 3.93
C ALA A 179 29.15 4.87 4.13
N VAL A 180 28.34 4.84 3.08
CA VAL A 180 26.96 4.32 3.11
C VAL A 180 26.95 2.84 3.45
N ASN A 181 27.84 2.05 2.84
CA ASN A 181 27.95 0.62 3.10
C ASN A 181 28.49 0.31 4.51
N GLU A 182 29.51 1.05 4.96
CA GLU A 182 30.04 0.92 6.34
C GLU A 182 29.01 1.30 7.42
N ALA A 183 28.16 2.29 7.13
CA ALA A 183 27.08 2.69 8.03
C ALA A 183 25.86 1.74 8.00
N HIS A 184 25.93 0.65 7.24
CA HIS A 184 24.83 -0.31 7.06
C HIS A 184 23.51 0.35 6.61
N LEU A 185 23.60 1.37 5.76
CA LEU A 185 22.42 2.03 5.17
C LEU A 185 21.83 1.27 3.96
N ASN A 186 22.48 0.19 3.54
CA ASN A 186 22.08 -0.73 2.48
C ASN A 186 21.89 -2.18 3.00
N PRO A 187 21.09 -2.43 4.03
CA PRO A 187 21.07 -3.72 4.69
C PRO A 187 20.44 -4.85 3.86
N ALA A 188 19.75 -4.52 2.76
CA ALA A 188 19.05 -5.47 1.90
C ALA A 188 19.67 -5.63 0.50
N VAL A 189 20.86 -5.10 0.27
CA VAL A 189 21.64 -5.38 -0.94
C VAL A 189 22.29 -6.73 -0.83
N CYS A 190 22.12 -7.62 -1.83
CA CYS A 190 22.62 -8.99 -1.79
C CYS A 190 23.10 -9.49 -3.15
N THR A 191 24.01 -10.46 -3.14
CA THR A 191 24.53 -11.13 -4.34
C THR A 191 24.56 -12.65 -4.14
N GLY A 192 23.92 -13.37 -5.06
CA GLY A 192 23.80 -14.83 -4.97
C GLY A 192 22.65 -15.30 -4.08
N VAL A 193 22.20 -16.51 -4.33
CA VAL A 193 20.99 -17.10 -3.72
C VAL A 193 21.08 -17.12 -2.19
N GLU A 194 22.22 -17.58 -1.64
CA GLU A 194 22.37 -17.80 -0.21
C GLU A 194 22.34 -16.47 0.58
N GLU A 195 23.00 -15.43 0.07
CA GLU A 195 23.01 -14.11 0.72
C GLU A 195 21.61 -13.49 0.66
N CYS A 196 20.94 -13.52 -0.49
CA CYS A 196 19.58 -12.97 -0.62
C CYS A 196 18.58 -13.72 0.27
N GLN A 197 18.68 -15.04 0.40
CA GLN A 197 17.87 -15.79 1.36
C GLN A 197 18.17 -15.44 2.81
N LYS A 198 19.42 -15.10 3.14
CA LYS A 198 19.79 -14.60 4.48
C LYS A 198 19.08 -13.28 4.76
N VAL A 199 19.11 -12.33 3.82
CA VAL A 199 18.42 -11.03 3.96
C VAL A 199 16.91 -11.24 4.18
N VAL A 200 16.26 -12.15 3.43
CA VAL A 200 14.83 -12.47 3.65
C VAL A 200 14.57 -12.91 5.09
N ARG A 201 15.44 -13.79 5.65
CA ARG A 201 15.29 -14.25 7.05
C ARG A 201 15.50 -13.10 8.05
N GLU A 202 16.43 -12.20 7.78
CA GLU A 202 16.71 -11.04 8.63
C GLU A 202 15.54 -10.07 8.66
N LEU A 203 14.93 -9.77 7.51
CA LEU A 203 13.71 -8.95 7.43
C LEU A 203 12.53 -9.63 8.13
N ALA A 204 12.31 -10.92 7.89
CA ALA A 204 11.28 -11.69 8.59
C ALA A 204 11.47 -11.69 10.12
N ALA A 205 12.71 -11.83 10.60
CA ALA A 205 13.04 -11.78 12.03
C ALA A 205 12.76 -10.39 12.64
N ARG A 206 12.80 -9.33 11.84
CA ARG A 206 12.42 -7.97 12.27
C ARG A 206 10.92 -7.75 12.29
N GLY A 207 10.12 -8.67 11.70
CA GLY A 207 8.66 -8.62 11.73
C GLY A 207 8.03 -7.85 10.58
N VAL A 208 8.64 -7.87 9.39
CA VAL A 208 8.00 -7.36 8.17
C VAL A 208 6.81 -8.24 7.77
N ASP A 209 5.86 -7.68 7.04
CA ASP A 209 4.63 -8.37 6.59
C ASP A 209 4.74 -8.91 5.16
N VAL A 210 5.69 -8.42 4.38
CA VAL A 210 5.90 -8.73 2.95
C VAL A 210 7.36 -8.52 2.61
N ILE A 211 7.86 -9.20 1.58
CA ILE A 211 9.19 -8.97 0.99
C ILE A 211 9.01 -8.13 -0.28
N LYS A 212 9.80 -7.08 -0.43
CA LYS A 212 9.91 -6.30 -1.68
C LYS A 212 11.24 -6.60 -2.34
N ILE A 213 11.22 -6.85 -3.66
CA ILE A 213 12.42 -7.00 -4.49
C ILE A 213 12.42 -5.99 -5.62
N MET A 214 13.61 -5.59 -6.04
CA MET A 214 13.83 -4.75 -7.23
C MET A 214 14.25 -5.65 -8.38
N ALA A 215 13.24 -6.26 -9.07
CA ALA A 215 13.52 -7.20 -10.17
C ALA A 215 14.13 -6.53 -11.40
N THR A 216 13.91 -5.23 -11.57
CA THR A 216 14.52 -4.40 -12.64
C THR A 216 15.05 -3.10 -12.08
N GLY A 217 15.79 -2.34 -12.91
CA GLY A 217 16.09 -0.95 -12.66
C GLY A 217 14.84 -0.07 -12.63
N GLY A 218 14.97 1.11 -12.03
CA GLY A 218 13.92 2.10 -11.88
C GLY A 218 14.10 3.34 -12.75
N VAL A 219 13.03 4.07 -12.96
CA VAL A 219 13.03 5.33 -13.74
C VAL A 219 13.90 6.39 -13.07
N LEU A 220 13.83 6.48 -11.74
CA LEU A 220 14.52 7.50 -10.95
C LEU A 220 15.91 7.09 -10.48
N ASP A 221 16.48 5.99 -10.99
CA ASP A 221 17.86 5.60 -10.69
C ASP A 221 18.85 6.53 -11.34
N PRO A 222 19.88 6.99 -10.64
CA PRO A 222 20.95 7.78 -11.23
C PRO A 222 21.88 6.95 -12.12
N GLY A 223 21.86 5.63 -12.01
CA GLY A 223 22.72 4.71 -12.74
C GLY A 223 22.29 4.42 -14.19
N ALA A 224 23.23 3.93 -14.99
CA ALA A 224 23.04 3.63 -16.41
C ALA A 224 22.47 2.21 -16.67
N MET A 225 22.09 1.43 -15.66
CA MET A 225 21.62 0.04 -15.82
C MET A 225 20.25 -0.10 -16.50
N GLY A 226 19.57 1.03 -16.78
CA GLY A 226 18.29 1.03 -17.49
C GLY A 226 17.15 0.43 -16.69
N LEU A 227 16.14 -0.09 -17.41
CA LEU A 227 14.92 -0.70 -16.84
C LEU A 227 14.92 -2.24 -16.97
N GLU A 228 16.09 -2.82 -17.20
CA GLU A 228 16.26 -4.25 -17.45
C GLU A 228 16.32 -5.07 -16.16
N GLN A 229 16.28 -6.40 -16.32
CA GLN A 229 16.35 -7.35 -15.21
C GLN A 229 17.63 -7.18 -14.38
N HIS A 230 17.50 -7.10 -13.07
CA HIS A 230 18.60 -6.96 -12.11
C HIS A 230 19.04 -8.31 -11.54
N PHE A 231 18.18 -8.96 -10.77
CA PHE A 231 18.49 -10.28 -10.22
C PHE A 231 18.51 -11.34 -11.32
N THR A 232 19.35 -12.36 -11.15
CA THR A 232 19.26 -13.58 -11.96
C THR A 232 17.96 -14.34 -11.62
N ASP A 233 17.52 -15.20 -12.53
CA ASP A 233 16.33 -16.03 -12.30
C ASP A 233 16.49 -16.92 -11.05
N ALA A 234 17.72 -17.40 -10.79
CA ALA A 234 18.03 -18.22 -9.62
C ALA A 234 17.93 -17.42 -8.29
N GLU A 235 18.40 -16.18 -8.27
CA GLU A 235 18.29 -15.32 -7.09
C GLU A 235 16.83 -14.99 -6.80
N MET A 236 16.05 -14.55 -7.80
CA MET A 236 14.62 -14.28 -7.62
C MET A 236 13.88 -15.52 -7.11
N LYS A 237 14.14 -16.70 -7.71
CA LYS A 237 13.53 -17.96 -7.26
C LYS A 237 13.91 -18.27 -5.81
N GLY A 238 15.17 -18.11 -5.44
CA GLY A 238 15.66 -18.33 -4.08
C GLY A 238 15.03 -17.40 -3.04
N ILE A 239 14.86 -16.12 -3.38
CA ILE A 239 14.18 -15.13 -2.54
C ILE A 239 12.72 -15.53 -2.32
N VAL A 240 11.98 -15.81 -3.42
CA VAL A 240 10.56 -16.18 -3.37
C VAL A 240 10.34 -17.44 -2.54
N ASP A 241 11.13 -18.50 -2.80
CA ASP A 241 11.01 -19.76 -2.06
C ASP A 241 11.24 -19.57 -0.56
N MET A 242 12.22 -18.73 -0.19
CA MET A 242 12.50 -18.44 1.21
C MET A 242 11.38 -17.64 1.86
N ALA A 243 10.87 -16.59 1.17
CA ALA A 243 9.77 -15.78 1.67
C ALA A 243 8.50 -16.62 1.88
N HIS A 244 8.13 -17.43 0.88
CA HIS A 244 6.96 -18.31 0.96
C HIS A 244 7.09 -19.38 2.06
N ALA A 245 8.29 -19.93 2.27
CA ALA A 245 8.56 -20.86 3.37
C ALA A 245 8.36 -20.21 4.75
N MET A 246 8.46 -18.89 4.83
CA MET A 246 8.21 -18.09 6.02
C MET A 246 6.81 -17.45 6.04
N HIS A 247 5.92 -17.86 5.13
CA HIS A 247 4.56 -17.35 4.95
C HIS A 247 4.48 -15.84 4.60
N LEU A 248 5.56 -15.29 4.03
CA LEU A 248 5.60 -13.92 3.52
C LEU A 248 5.35 -13.91 2.03
N LYS A 249 4.55 -12.96 1.57
CA LYS A 249 4.35 -12.68 0.14
C LYS A 249 5.51 -11.86 -0.41
N VAL A 250 5.67 -11.88 -1.75
CA VAL A 250 6.72 -11.13 -2.44
C VAL A 250 6.11 -10.17 -3.46
N ALA A 251 6.47 -8.88 -3.34
CA ALA A 251 6.15 -7.83 -4.30
C ALA A 251 7.41 -7.49 -5.12
N ALA A 252 7.29 -7.41 -6.44
CA ALA A 252 8.41 -7.14 -7.33
C ALA A 252 8.22 -5.83 -8.11
N HIS A 253 9.10 -4.85 -7.86
CA HIS A 253 9.29 -3.73 -8.77
C HIS A 253 9.81 -4.28 -10.11
N ALA A 254 9.11 -4.00 -11.20
CA ALA A 254 9.53 -4.45 -12.54
C ALA A 254 8.96 -3.54 -13.64
N HIS A 255 9.84 -3.00 -14.48
CA HIS A 255 9.47 -2.21 -15.66
C HIS A 255 9.63 -3.00 -16.95
N GLY A 256 10.82 -3.54 -17.22
CA GLY A 256 11.13 -4.24 -18.47
C GLY A 256 10.43 -5.61 -18.59
N ALA A 257 9.97 -5.95 -19.80
CA ALA A 257 9.20 -7.18 -20.06
C ALA A 257 9.93 -8.46 -19.60
N ARG A 258 11.25 -8.54 -19.80
CA ARG A 258 12.04 -9.68 -19.36
C ARG A 258 12.05 -9.85 -17.85
N GLY A 259 12.24 -8.75 -17.10
CA GLY A 259 12.22 -8.77 -15.64
C GLY A 259 10.83 -9.09 -15.08
N ILE A 260 9.76 -8.58 -15.70
CA ILE A 260 8.37 -8.93 -15.36
C ILE A 260 8.15 -10.44 -15.51
N LEU A 261 8.54 -11.01 -16.67
CA LEU A 261 8.37 -12.44 -16.94
C LEU A 261 9.21 -13.29 -15.96
N ALA A 262 10.47 -12.90 -15.72
CA ALA A 262 11.37 -13.62 -14.83
C ALA A 262 10.86 -13.61 -13.37
N ALA A 263 10.45 -12.46 -12.85
CA ALA A 263 9.87 -12.33 -11.51
C ALA A 263 8.56 -13.13 -11.37
N THR A 264 7.70 -13.08 -12.39
CA THR A 264 6.47 -13.86 -12.42
C THR A 264 6.76 -15.39 -12.39
N ASN A 265 7.70 -15.86 -13.20
CA ASN A 265 8.12 -17.26 -13.23
C ASN A 265 8.80 -17.70 -11.93
N ALA A 266 9.48 -16.80 -11.24
CA ALA A 266 10.01 -17.05 -9.90
C ALA A 266 8.91 -17.27 -8.86
N GLY A 267 7.69 -16.79 -9.11
CA GLY A 267 6.52 -16.99 -8.28
C GLY A 267 6.16 -15.80 -7.38
N VAL A 268 6.54 -14.57 -7.74
CA VAL A 268 6.15 -13.38 -6.97
C VAL A 268 4.63 -13.22 -6.91
N ASP A 269 4.12 -12.68 -5.80
CA ASP A 269 2.68 -12.49 -5.59
C ASP A 269 2.14 -11.25 -6.31
N SER A 270 2.96 -10.21 -6.50
CA SER A 270 2.58 -9.04 -7.28
C SER A 270 3.74 -8.44 -8.07
N ILE A 271 3.40 -7.91 -9.25
CA ILE A 271 4.25 -7.04 -10.07
C ILE A 271 3.79 -5.61 -9.88
N GLU A 272 4.71 -4.77 -9.46
CA GLU A 272 4.51 -3.33 -9.28
C GLU A 272 5.00 -2.60 -10.54
N HIS A 273 4.28 -1.57 -10.97
CA HIS A 273 4.48 -0.78 -12.20
C HIS A 273 4.16 -1.57 -13.48
N GLY A 274 4.90 -2.62 -13.79
CA GLY A 274 4.66 -3.48 -14.94
C GLY A 274 4.65 -2.73 -16.29
N THR A 275 5.42 -1.64 -16.41
CA THR A 275 5.30 -0.61 -17.45
C THR A 275 5.35 -1.18 -18.88
N PHE A 276 6.32 -2.05 -19.15
CA PHE A 276 6.52 -2.68 -20.46
C PHE A 276 6.00 -4.12 -20.48
N LEU A 277 4.89 -4.39 -19.76
CA LEU A 277 4.25 -5.70 -19.80
C LEU A 277 3.94 -6.09 -21.25
N ASP A 278 4.33 -7.29 -21.62
CA ASP A 278 4.06 -7.90 -22.93
C ASP A 278 3.05 -9.06 -22.82
N PRO A 279 2.57 -9.62 -23.95
CA PRO A 279 1.62 -10.73 -23.93
C PRO A 279 2.14 -11.98 -23.19
N ALA A 280 3.44 -12.25 -23.23
CA ALA A 280 4.04 -13.40 -22.55
C ALA A 280 4.00 -13.21 -21.03
N GLY A 281 4.38 -12.02 -20.55
CA GLY A 281 4.27 -11.63 -19.16
C GLY A 281 2.83 -11.68 -18.65
N ALA A 282 1.87 -11.15 -19.41
CA ALA A 282 0.44 -11.15 -19.03
C ALA A 282 -0.11 -12.60 -18.92
N GLN A 283 0.27 -13.48 -19.84
CA GLN A 283 -0.12 -14.90 -19.78
C GLN A 283 0.49 -15.61 -18.57
N ALA A 284 1.77 -15.36 -18.29
CA ALA A 284 2.45 -15.90 -17.12
C ALA A 284 1.80 -15.42 -15.82
N MET A 285 1.55 -14.12 -15.67
CA MET A 285 0.88 -13.56 -14.50
C MET A 285 -0.49 -14.18 -14.26
N LYS A 286 -1.29 -14.36 -15.32
CA LYS A 286 -2.58 -15.03 -15.23
C LYS A 286 -2.44 -16.49 -14.79
N ALA A 287 -1.48 -17.22 -15.35
CA ALA A 287 -1.25 -18.63 -15.04
C ALA A 287 -0.78 -18.83 -13.59
N HIS A 288 0.08 -17.97 -13.08
CA HIS A 288 0.59 -17.99 -11.71
C HIS A 288 -0.35 -17.35 -10.69
N GLY A 289 -1.37 -16.60 -11.12
CA GLY A 289 -2.26 -15.84 -10.25
C GLY A 289 -1.60 -14.60 -9.65
N THR A 290 -0.49 -14.13 -10.23
CA THR A 290 0.25 -12.95 -9.83
C THR A 290 -0.60 -11.70 -10.06
N TYR A 291 -0.64 -10.79 -9.08
CA TYR A 291 -1.34 -9.52 -9.17
C TYR A 291 -0.55 -8.48 -9.95
N TYR A 292 -1.28 -7.59 -10.61
CA TYR A 292 -0.72 -6.40 -11.26
C TYR A 292 -1.13 -5.14 -10.48
N SER A 293 -0.17 -4.30 -10.13
CA SER A 293 -0.36 -2.99 -9.50
C SER A 293 0.30 -1.91 -10.35
N ALA A 294 -0.50 -1.08 -11.03
CA ALA A 294 -0.05 -0.21 -12.12
C ALA A 294 0.73 1.04 -11.67
N THR A 295 0.39 1.58 -10.49
CA THR A 295 0.98 2.82 -9.94
C THR A 295 1.04 3.98 -10.97
N LEU A 296 -0.06 4.23 -11.65
CA LEU A 296 -0.10 5.23 -12.72
C LEU A 296 0.14 6.66 -12.20
N MET A 297 -0.12 6.89 -10.91
CA MET A 297 0.20 8.16 -10.25
C MET A 297 1.69 8.47 -10.21
N ALA A 298 2.57 7.45 -10.11
CA ALA A 298 4.00 7.65 -10.14
C ALA A 298 4.45 8.39 -11.42
N PHE A 299 3.83 8.07 -12.56
CA PHE A 299 4.07 8.80 -13.82
C PHE A 299 3.72 10.29 -13.69
N SER A 300 2.63 10.63 -12.99
CA SER A 300 2.25 12.03 -12.76
C SER A 300 3.28 12.75 -11.90
N GLY A 301 3.78 12.11 -10.85
CA GLY A 301 4.84 12.62 -10.00
C GLY A 301 6.14 12.87 -10.76
N VAL A 302 6.62 11.87 -11.50
CA VAL A 302 7.82 11.98 -12.33
C VAL A 302 7.66 13.07 -13.39
N LYS A 303 6.48 13.18 -14.02
CA LYS A 303 6.18 14.23 -14.99
C LYS A 303 6.37 15.63 -14.41
N GLY A 304 6.01 15.82 -13.14
CA GLY A 304 6.22 17.09 -12.44
C GLY A 304 7.69 17.44 -12.20
N LEU A 305 8.62 16.48 -12.32
CA LEU A 305 10.05 16.69 -12.15
C LEU A 305 10.79 16.97 -13.47
N LEU A 306 10.18 16.64 -14.64
CA LEU A 306 10.80 16.84 -15.94
C LEU A 306 11.10 18.34 -16.19
N GLY A 307 12.32 18.61 -16.66
CA GLY A 307 12.76 19.97 -16.99
C GLY A 307 12.98 20.90 -15.79
N THR A 308 12.88 20.38 -14.56
CA THR A 308 13.11 21.17 -13.33
C THR A 308 14.59 21.19 -12.90
N GLY A 309 15.43 20.37 -13.54
CA GLY A 309 16.84 20.16 -13.15
C GLY A 309 17.00 19.23 -11.92
N LYS A 310 15.94 18.60 -11.44
CA LYS A 310 15.99 17.61 -10.35
C LYS A 310 16.33 16.20 -10.82
N LEU A 311 16.14 15.91 -12.10
CA LEU A 311 16.46 14.62 -12.72
C LEU A 311 17.75 14.73 -13.54
N THR A 312 18.51 13.64 -13.58
CA THR A 312 19.65 13.54 -14.51
C THR A 312 19.15 13.31 -15.95
N PRO A 313 19.98 13.55 -16.98
CA PRO A 313 19.60 13.24 -18.37
C PRO A 313 19.16 11.78 -18.57
N GLU A 314 19.81 10.83 -17.87
CA GLU A 314 19.49 9.41 -17.92
C GLU A 314 18.11 9.12 -17.30
N MET A 315 17.77 9.75 -16.16
CA MET A 315 16.44 9.66 -15.54
C MET A 315 15.38 10.24 -16.46
N GLU A 316 15.61 11.42 -17.06
CA GLU A 316 14.67 12.04 -18.00
C GLU A 316 14.46 11.17 -19.25
N ALA A 317 15.51 10.54 -19.78
CA ALA A 317 15.41 9.63 -20.91
C ALA A 317 14.55 8.40 -20.59
N LYS A 318 14.77 7.77 -19.41
CA LYS A 318 13.94 6.65 -18.93
C LYS A 318 12.50 7.07 -18.70
N ALA A 319 12.27 8.23 -18.08
CA ALA A 319 10.94 8.77 -17.86
C ALA A 319 10.17 8.96 -19.17
N ASN A 320 10.80 9.56 -20.18
CA ASN A 320 10.19 9.76 -21.49
C ASN A 320 9.77 8.43 -22.14
N GLN A 321 10.61 7.37 -22.06
CA GLN A 321 10.26 6.04 -22.57
C GLN A 321 9.01 5.49 -21.87
N THR A 322 8.88 5.67 -20.54
CA THR A 322 7.72 5.18 -19.80
C THR A 322 6.45 5.96 -20.13
N PHE A 323 6.55 7.26 -20.42
CA PHE A 323 5.37 8.07 -20.81
C PHE A 323 4.77 7.65 -22.16
N GLU A 324 5.59 7.15 -23.09
CA GLU A 324 5.09 6.66 -24.39
C GLU A 324 4.10 5.49 -24.22
N VAL A 325 4.22 4.71 -23.15
CA VAL A 325 3.42 3.52 -22.87
C VAL A 325 2.53 3.67 -21.63
N TRP A 326 2.31 4.89 -21.14
CA TRP A 326 1.56 5.14 -19.91
C TRP A 326 0.15 4.52 -19.97
N GLY A 327 -0.10 3.57 -19.06
CA GLY A 327 -1.36 2.81 -18.97
C GLY A 327 -1.42 1.57 -19.87
N HIS A 328 -0.46 1.37 -20.77
CA HIS A 328 -0.45 0.22 -21.68
C HIS A 328 -0.38 -1.12 -20.93
N GLY A 329 0.53 -1.24 -19.97
CA GLY A 329 0.69 -2.47 -19.17
C GLY A 329 -0.59 -2.83 -18.43
N LEU A 330 -1.26 -1.86 -17.80
CA LEU A 330 -2.54 -2.08 -17.13
C LEU A 330 -3.63 -2.53 -18.11
N ASN A 331 -3.72 -1.86 -19.27
CA ASN A 331 -4.71 -2.23 -20.30
C ASN A 331 -4.51 -3.68 -20.77
N LEU A 332 -3.25 -4.07 -21.00
CA LEU A 332 -2.92 -5.44 -21.40
C LEU A 332 -3.25 -6.45 -20.30
N ALA A 333 -2.86 -6.18 -19.04
CA ALA A 333 -3.16 -7.02 -17.89
C ALA A 333 -4.68 -7.20 -17.72
N TYR A 334 -5.44 -6.10 -17.74
CA TYR A 334 -6.89 -6.10 -17.61
C TYR A 334 -7.59 -6.93 -18.70
N ARG A 335 -7.24 -6.70 -19.99
CA ARG A 335 -7.81 -7.45 -21.12
C ARG A 335 -7.48 -8.95 -21.10
N ASN A 336 -6.37 -9.35 -20.52
CA ASN A 336 -5.99 -10.74 -20.38
C ASN A 336 -6.56 -11.42 -19.13
N GLY A 337 -7.26 -10.68 -18.26
CA GLY A 337 -7.86 -11.18 -17.04
C GLY A 337 -6.82 -11.50 -15.96
N VAL A 338 -5.73 -10.73 -15.91
CA VAL A 338 -4.79 -10.71 -14.80
C VAL A 338 -5.49 -10.08 -13.59
N LYS A 339 -5.23 -10.57 -12.40
CA LYS A 339 -5.72 -9.99 -11.16
C LYS A 339 -5.10 -8.60 -10.95
N ILE A 340 -5.91 -7.61 -10.57
CA ILE A 340 -5.47 -6.22 -10.40
C ILE A 340 -5.75 -5.77 -8.97
N ALA A 341 -4.78 -5.10 -8.37
CA ALA A 341 -4.92 -4.36 -7.13
C ALA A 341 -4.49 -2.90 -7.35
N LEU A 342 -5.16 -1.95 -6.70
CA LEU A 342 -4.77 -0.55 -6.76
C LEU A 342 -3.51 -0.33 -5.93
N GLY A 343 -2.51 0.31 -6.51
CA GLY A 343 -1.33 0.85 -5.85
C GLY A 343 -0.93 2.16 -6.50
N THR A 344 -0.46 3.12 -5.70
CA THR A 344 -0.20 4.50 -6.17
C THR A 344 1.27 4.84 -6.30
N ASP A 345 2.15 4.18 -5.55
CA ASP A 345 3.53 4.58 -5.34
C ASP A 345 3.62 5.99 -4.73
N SER A 346 2.71 6.28 -3.77
CA SER A 346 2.69 7.55 -3.04
C SER A 346 4.01 7.75 -2.29
N ALA A 347 4.58 8.89 -2.41
CA ALA A 347 5.85 9.54 -2.20
C ALA A 347 6.51 9.95 -3.52
N VAL A 348 6.35 9.21 -4.63
CA VAL A 348 6.67 9.75 -5.97
C VAL A 348 5.67 10.85 -6.33
N ALA A 349 4.38 10.64 -6.03
CA ALA A 349 3.34 11.68 -6.02
C ALA A 349 2.83 11.92 -4.58
N PRO A 350 2.17 13.06 -4.29
CA PRO A 350 1.67 13.37 -2.94
C PRO A 350 0.67 12.34 -2.42
N HIS A 351 0.79 11.91 -1.16
CA HIS A 351 -0.12 10.99 -0.49
C HIS A 351 -1.58 11.47 -0.49
N THR A 352 -1.78 12.78 -0.36
CA THR A 352 -3.11 13.41 -0.39
C THR A 352 -3.83 13.27 -1.74
N GLU A 353 -3.13 12.90 -2.79
CA GLU A 353 -3.66 12.74 -4.15
C GLU A 353 -3.95 11.29 -4.54
N ALA A 354 -3.75 10.33 -3.63
CA ALA A 354 -3.82 8.89 -3.89
C ALA A 354 -5.11 8.44 -4.60
N GLY A 355 -6.24 9.10 -4.34
CA GLY A 355 -7.51 8.83 -5.03
C GLY A 355 -7.50 9.04 -6.56
N LYS A 356 -6.50 9.77 -7.10
CA LYS A 356 -6.36 9.96 -8.56
C LYS A 356 -5.98 8.66 -9.29
N GLU A 357 -5.38 7.69 -8.59
CA GLU A 357 -5.03 6.41 -9.22
C GLU A 357 -6.25 5.73 -9.84
N LEU A 358 -7.41 5.75 -9.15
CA LEU A 358 -8.63 5.14 -9.66
C LEU A 358 -9.11 5.80 -10.96
N GLU A 359 -9.03 7.14 -11.08
CA GLU A 359 -9.31 7.87 -12.30
C GLU A 359 -8.34 7.48 -13.43
N LEU A 360 -7.05 7.36 -13.12
CA LEU A 360 -6.03 6.97 -14.09
C LEU A 360 -6.20 5.51 -14.55
N MET A 361 -6.60 4.60 -13.66
CA MET A 361 -6.93 3.22 -14.04
C MET A 361 -8.05 3.17 -15.09
N VAL A 362 -9.03 4.08 -15.01
CA VAL A 362 -10.10 4.20 -16.00
C VAL A 362 -9.61 4.92 -17.28
N THR A 363 -9.02 6.09 -17.13
CA THR A 363 -8.72 6.98 -18.26
C THR A 363 -7.48 6.58 -19.05
N LYS A 364 -6.48 5.97 -18.40
CA LYS A 364 -5.23 5.48 -19.01
C LYS A 364 -5.21 3.98 -19.17
N GLY A 365 -5.67 3.25 -18.15
CA GLY A 365 -5.70 1.78 -18.15
C GLY A 365 -6.88 1.18 -18.91
N GLY A 366 -7.93 1.96 -19.21
CA GLY A 366 -9.10 1.51 -19.94
C GLY A 366 -10.00 0.54 -19.18
N MET A 367 -9.92 0.54 -17.84
CA MET A 367 -10.84 -0.20 -16.98
C MET A 367 -12.20 0.47 -16.91
N THR A 368 -13.25 -0.30 -16.60
CA THR A 368 -14.53 0.33 -16.22
C THR A 368 -14.41 0.95 -14.81
N PRO A 369 -15.18 2.00 -14.47
CA PRO A 369 -15.18 2.54 -13.10
C PRO A 369 -15.46 1.48 -12.04
N ARG A 370 -16.37 0.54 -12.33
CA ARG A 370 -16.67 -0.59 -11.45
C ARG A 370 -15.47 -1.51 -11.22
N ASP A 371 -14.76 -1.90 -12.27
CA ASP A 371 -13.63 -2.82 -12.15
C ASP A 371 -12.44 -2.14 -11.45
N ALA A 372 -12.23 -0.84 -11.70
CA ALA A 372 -11.25 -0.05 -10.95
C ALA A 372 -11.62 0.04 -9.46
N LEU A 373 -12.90 0.22 -9.13
CA LEU A 373 -13.36 0.22 -7.74
C LEU A 373 -13.22 -1.17 -7.08
N ILE A 374 -13.45 -2.26 -7.81
CA ILE A 374 -13.18 -3.63 -7.34
C ILE A 374 -11.68 -3.80 -7.02
N ALA A 375 -10.80 -3.34 -7.91
CA ALA A 375 -9.36 -3.39 -7.66
C ALA A 375 -8.94 -2.57 -6.43
N ALA A 376 -9.57 -1.40 -6.22
CA ALA A 376 -9.31 -0.50 -5.10
C ALA A 376 -9.87 -1.00 -3.76
N THR A 377 -10.94 -1.82 -3.77
CA THR A 377 -11.57 -2.29 -2.52
C THR A 377 -11.26 -3.74 -2.21
N LYS A 378 -11.30 -4.63 -3.21
CA LYS A 378 -11.16 -6.09 -3.03
C LYS A 378 -9.79 -6.64 -3.46
N GLY A 379 -9.18 -6.04 -4.49
CA GLY A 379 -7.93 -6.54 -5.05
C GLY A 379 -6.79 -6.58 -4.03
N GLY A 380 -6.62 -5.50 -3.28
CA GLY A 380 -5.60 -5.43 -2.24
C GLY A 380 -5.82 -6.41 -1.07
N PRO A 381 -7.00 -6.44 -0.46
CA PRO A 381 -7.33 -7.45 0.55
C PRO A 381 -7.12 -8.88 0.09
N ASP A 382 -7.48 -9.24 -1.15
CA ASP A 382 -7.24 -10.58 -1.68
C ASP A 382 -5.74 -10.87 -1.83
N LEU A 383 -4.99 -9.92 -2.39
CA LEU A 383 -3.52 -10.03 -2.49
C LEU A 383 -2.86 -10.21 -1.12
N MET A 384 -3.30 -9.48 -0.11
CA MET A 384 -2.70 -9.50 1.23
C MET A 384 -3.28 -10.56 2.17
N GLY A 385 -4.26 -11.37 1.73
CA GLY A 385 -4.92 -12.37 2.57
C GLY A 385 -5.86 -11.78 3.64
N LEU A 386 -6.39 -10.57 3.40
CA LEU A 386 -7.27 -9.84 4.31
C LEU A 386 -8.74 -9.86 3.89
N SER A 387 -9.14 -10.66 2.90
CA SER A 387 -10.50 -10.68 2.36
C SER A 387 -11.57 -11.06 3.39
N ASN A 388 -11.21 -11.76 4.47
CA ASN A 388 -12.10 -12.06 5.58
C ASN A 388 -12.28 -10.89 6.56
N GLU A 389 -11.37 -9.91 6.53
CA GLU A 389 -11.36 -8.76 7.43
C GLU A 389 -11.94 -7.51 6.78
N THR A 390 -11.61 -7.23 5.52
CA THR A 390 -11.96 -5.97 4.85
C THR A 390 -12.29 -6.16 3.36
N GLY A 391 -12.52 -5.07 2.63
CA GLY A 391 -12.80 -5.06 1.19
C GLY A 391 -14.27 -5.10 0.80
N THR A 392 -15.16 -5.46 1.73
CA THR A 392 -16.62 -5.35 1.61
C THR A 392 -17.22 -4.95 2.95
N LEU A 393 -18.48 -4.48 2.95
CA LEU A 393 -19.21 -4.10 4.17
C LEU A 393 -20.11 -5.25 4.67
N ASP A 394 -19.69 -6.49 4.51
CA ASP A 394 -20.46 -7.64 5.01
C ASP A 394 -20.45 -7.70 6.54
N PRO A 395 -21.57 -8.12 7.16
CA PRO A 395 -21.61 -8.34 8.60
C PRO A 395 -20.49 -9.27 9.11
N GLY A 396 -19.89 -8.90 10.23
CA GLY A 396 -18.76 -9.60 10.83
C GLY A 396 -17.38 -9.05 10.41
N LYS A 397 -17.26 -8.34 9.29
CA LYS A 397 -16.00 -7.71 8.87
C LYS A 397 -15.69 -6.45 9.68
N SER A 398 -14.43 -6.05 9.63
CA SER A 398 -13.96 -4.78 10.17
C SER A 398 -14.75 -3.61 9.57
N ALA A 399 -15.10 -2.64 10.39
CA ALA A 399 -15.78 -1.44 9.92
C ALA A 399 -14.76 -0.47 9.31
N ASP A 400 -14.27 -0.85 8.13
CA ASP A 400 -13.41 -0.06 7.25
C ASP A 400 -14.28 0.51 6.14
N LEU A 401 -14.73 1.75 6.29
CA LEU A 401 -15.67 2.37 5.36
C LEU A 401 -15.40 3.86 5.15
N ILE A 402 -15.83 4.36 4.01
CA ILE A 402 -15.75 5.78 3.65
C ILE A 402 -17.08 6.28 3.12
N ALA A 403 -17.33 7.60 3.28
CA ALA A 403 -18.38 8.31 2.58
C ALA A 403 -17.76 9.25 1.55
N VAL A 404 -18.29 9.22 0.32
CA VAL A 404 -17.81 10.03 -0.80
C VAL A 404 -18.95 10.80 -1.45
N GLU A 405 -18.64 11.94 -2.05
CA GLU A 405 -19.57 12.72 -2.82
C GLU A 405 -19.70 12.16 -4.24
N GLY A 406 -20.94 11.80 -4.66
CA GLY A 406 -21.21 11.22 -5.97
C GLY A 406 -21.27 9.69 -6.00
N ASP A 407 -21.20 9.10 -7.19
CA ASP A 407 -21.30 7.65 -7.44
C ASP A 407 -20.00 7.12 -8.06
N PRO A 408 -19.12 6.48 -7.30
CA PRO A 408 -17.84 5.98 -7.81
C PRO A 408 -17.97 4.82 -8.81
N LEU A 409 -19.15 4.19 -8.92
CA LEU A 409 -19.43 3.18 -9.95
C LEU A 409 -19.63 3.78 -11.36
N VAL A 410 -19.79 5.11 -11.44
CA VAL A 410 -20.01 5.86 -12.69
C VAL A 410 -18.92 6.92 -12.87
N ASP A 411 -18.61 7.68 -11.83
CA ASP A 411 -17.60 8.73 -11.80
C ASP A 411 -16.39 8.28 -10.97
N PRO A 412 -15.27 7.88 -11.59
CA PRO A 412 -14.09 7.43 -10.86
C PRO A 412 -13.46 8.54 -10.01
N THR A 413 -13.77 9.82 -10.28
CA THR A 413 -13.26 10.95 -9.47
C THR A 413 -14.01 11.12 -8.14
N ALA A 414 -15.16 10.45 -7.96
CA ALA A 414 -15.94 10.55 -6.72
C ALA A 414 -15.13 10.17 -5.48
N VAL A 415 -14.21 9.19 -5.61
CA VAL A 415 -13.33 8.77 -4.49
C VAL A 415 -12.29 9.82 -4.07
N GLN A 416 -12.14 10.91 -4.83
CA GLN A 416 -11.28 12.04 -4.47
C GLN A 416 -12.02 13.06 -3.58
N ARG A 417 -13.33 12.89 -3.35
CA ARG A 417 -14.19 13.75 -2.53
C ARG A 417 -14.69 12.98 -1.30
N VAL A 418 -13.73 12.64 -0.42
CA VAL A 418 -13.98 11.88 0.81
C VAL A 418 -14.45 12.83 1.91
N ASP A 419 -15.57 12.50 2.53
CA ASP A 419 -16.21 13.31 3.56
C ASP A 419 -16.06 12.69 4.96
N PHE A 420 -16.11 11.35 5.03
CA PHE A 420 -16.00 10.59 6.26
C PHE A 420 -15.16 9.34 6.03
N VAL A 421 -14.36 8.98 7.02
CA VAL A 421 -13.55 7.75 7.03
C VAL A 421 -13.66 7.08 8.39
N MET A 422 -13.82 5.77 8.37
CA MET A 422 -13.75 4.91 9.56
C MET A 422 -12.80 3.74 9.28
N VAL A 423 -11.86 3.52 10.19
CA VAL A 423 -10.90 2.40 10.16
C VAL A 423 -11.09 1.59 11.43
N GLU A 424 -11.32 0.29 11.28
CA GLU A 424 -11.54 -0.63 12.42
C GLU A 424 -12.60 -0.11 13.40
N GLY A 425 -13.65 0.52 12.87
CA GLY A 425 -14.74 1.10 13.64
C GLY A 425 -14.41 2.42 14.34
N LYS A 426 -13.25 3.01 14.07
CA LYS A 426 -12.82 4.29 14.64
C LYS A 426 -12.87 5.38 13.56
N PRO A 427 -13.64 6.46 13.77
CA PRO A 427 -13.63 7.60 12.86
C PRO A 427 -12.23 8.25 12.80
N ILE A 428 -11.77 8.51 11.59
CA ILE A 428 -10.54 9.26 11.34
C ILE A 428 -10.85 10.76 11.43
N PRO A 429 -10.04 11.55 12.16
CA PRO A 429 -10.22 13.01 12.21
C PRO A 429 -9.95 13.62 10.83
N MET A 430 -10.99 14.13 10.18
CA MET A 430 -10.89 14.89 8.94
C MET A 430 -10.33 16.30 9.25
N LYS A 431 -9.77 16.99 8.23
CA LYS A 431 -9.39 18.39 8.39
C LYS A 431 -10.66 19.24 8.51
N ASP A 432 -10.63 20.21 9.42
CA ASP A 432 -11.66 21.25 9.51
C ASP A 432 -11.65 22.15 8.27
#